data_007d02d49b64036546e20f46bee5094c
#
_entry.id   007d02d49b64036546e20f46bee5094c
#
_cell.length_a   1.000
_cell.length_b   1.000
_cell.length_c   1.000
_cell.angle_alpha   90.00
_cell.angle_beta   90.00
_cell.angle_gamma   90.00
#
_symmetry.space_group_name_H-M   'P 1'
#
loop_
_entity.id
_entity.type
_entity.pdbx_description
1 polymer ?
#
loop_
_entity_poly.entity_id
_entity_poly.type
_entity_poly.pdbx_seq_one_letter_code
_entity_poly.pdbx_strand_id
1 'polypeptide(L)'
;MTRSKQTELIHDTQRGIAYQCANQPLYYASTYHQQRLGEAVPYDYARSGNPNRELLETKIAQLEGGKRAFAFNSGIAAITAVFLTLKAGDHVILPDDVYGGTFRLTEQILSRFGLTFTTVNAENVAEIRAAIRPNTRLIYVETPSNPLFKITDIRKVVHIAQAHDILVAVDNTFMTPLCQNPLALGANIVIHSATKFLGGHSDLIAGAVITNDDTLAEALYLIQNGTGTALSVYDSWTLTQHLKTFVVRYEQSVKSAQQIYHFLEAHPAITQVYYPGDNSVHLSQAKHGGAVIGFRLRDETYAQRFVDQLTLPLVSVSLGGVETILSHPYTMSHAAIPQEIREARGITFGLFRLSVGLEDADELIADLNQALKEGSYESTTERTEKQYSRR
;
A
#
# COMPACT_ATOMS: atom_id res chain seq x y z
N MET A 1 27.00 -17.24 3.86
CA MET A 1 26.32 -16.78 2.61
C MET A 1 25.00 -16.15 3.00
N THR A 2 24.77 -14.91 2.60
CA THR A 2 23.48 -14.23 2.78
C THR A 2 22.50 -14.83 1.77
N ARG A 3 21.35 -15.32 2.24
CA ARG A 3 20.33 -15.89 1.38
C ARG A 3 19.59 -14.78 0.63
N SER A 4 19.01 -15.11 -0.53
CA SER A 4 18.09 -14.20 -1.23
C SER A 4 16.77 -14.07 -0.47
N LYS A 5 16.07 -12.94 -0.63
CA LYS A 5 14.73 -12.73 -0.05
C LYS A 5 13.76 -13.87 -0.37
N GLN A 6 13.78 -14.37 -1.62
CA GLN A 6 12.96 -15.49 -2.03
C GLN A 6 13.25 -16.77 -1.22
N THR A 7 14.53 -17.11 -1.03
CA THR A 7 14.92 -18.30 -0.26
C THR A 7 14.49 -18.16 1.20
N GLU A 8 14.64 -16.99 1.81
CA GLU A 8 14.23 -16.72 3.20
C GLU A 8 12.70 -16.86 3.38
N LEU A 9 11.91 -16.41 2.41
CA LEU A 9 10.46 -16.50 2.47
C LEU A 9 9.93 -17.94 2.37
N ILE A 10 10.59 -18.78 1.56
CA ILE A 10 10.14 -20.16 1.35
C ILE A 10 10.35 -21.02 2.59
N HIS A 11 11.47 -20.84 3.30
CA HIS A 11 11.83 -21.69 4.43
C HIS A 11 11.32 -21.13 5.75
N ASP A 12 10.59 -21.96 6.50
CA ASP A 12 10.22 -21.70 7.88
C ASP A 12 11.37 -22.21 8.78
N THR A 13 12.29 -21.31 9.14
CA THR A 13 13.59 -21.66 9.76
C THR A 13 13.53 -22.05 11.22
N GLN A 14 12.37 -22.24 11.81
CA GLN A 14 12.26 -22.65 13.21
C GLN A 14 12.72 -24.10 13.39
N ARG A 15 13.92 -24.26 13.96
CA ARG A 15 14.40 -25.54 14.45
C ARG A 15 13.67 -25.90 15.75
N GLY A 16 13.23 -27.13 15.89
CA GLY A 16 12.57 -27.59 17.12
C GLY A 16 11.04 -27.72 17.03
N ILE A 17 10.46 -27.57 15.84
CA ILE A 17 9.04 -27.88 15.61
C ILE A 17 8.84 -29.40 15.82
N ALA A 18 7.91 -29.77 16.67
CA ALA A 18 7.48 -31.17 16.78
C ALA A 18 7.05 -31.67 15.40
N TYR A 19 7.48 -32.89 15.05
CA TYR A 19 7.22 -33.53 13.75
C TYR A 19 7.93 -32.95 12.52
N GLN A 20 8.83 -31.97 12.66
CA GLN A 20 9.66 -31.42 11.59
C GLN A 20 8.87 -31.11 10.29
N CYS A 21 7.74 -30.45 10.42
CA CYS A 21 6.88 -30.09 9.29
C CYS A 21 7.61 -29.18 8.31
N ALA A 22 7.32 -29.31 6.99
CA ALA A 22 7.88 -28.43 5.96
C ALA A 22 7.41 -26.99 6.10
N ASN A 23 6.25 -26.78 6.73
CA ASN A 23 5.72 -25.46 7.03
C ASN A 23 5.41 -25.37 8.55
N GLN A 24 5.36 -24.14 9.07
CA GLN A 24 5.03 -23.92 10.48
C GLN A 24 3.59 -24.42 10.77
N PRO A 25 3.37 -25.25 11.81
CA PRO A 25 2.04 -25.59 12.28
C PRO A 25 1.23 -24.38 12.68
N LEU A 26 -0.09 -24.46 12.56
CA LEU A 26 -1.00 -23.45 13.09
C LEU A 26 -1.20 -23.64 14.61
N TYR A 27 -0.64 -22.74 15.41
CA TYR A 27 -0.79 -22.70 16.85
C TYR A 27 -2.03 -21.88 17.24
N TYR A 28 -3.21 -22.44 16.98
CA TYR A 28 -4.50 -21.76 17.14
C TYR A 28 -4.99 -21.83 18.59
N ALA A 29 -4.31 -21.09 19.46
CA ALA A 29 -4.62 -21.00 20.89
C ALA A 29 -4.68 -19.54 21.32
N SER A 30 -5.62 -19.21 22.22
CA SER A 30 -5.70 -17.89 22.86
C SER A 30 -4.82 -17.77 24.11
N THR A 31 -4.62 -18.89 24.83
CA THR A 31 -3.90 -18.96 26.10
C THR A 31 -2.91 -20.10 26.11
N TYR A 32 -1.84 -19.96 26.87
CA TYR A 32 -0.78 -20.95 27.03
C TYR A 32 -0.64 -21.34 28.51
N HIS A 33 -0.33 -22.62 28.75
CA HIS A 33 -0.18 -23.15 30.09
C HIS A 33 1.12 -22.66 30.73
N GLN A 34 1.03 -22.17 31.95
CA GLN A 34 2.17 -21.84 32.80
C GLN A 34 2.34 -22.92 33.87
N GLN A 35 3.51 -23.56 33.93
CA GLN A 35 3.76 -24.64 34.88
C GLN A 35 4.01 -24.12 36.29
N ARG A 36 4.57 -22.92 36.45
CA ARG A 36 4.89 -22.31 37.73
C ARG A 36 4.46 -20.85 37.77
N LEU A 37 3.99 -20.40 38.91
CA LEU A 37 3.64 -18.99 39.14
C LEU A 37 4.88 -18.10 39.04
N GLY A 38 4.78 -17.05 38.21
CA GLY A 38 5.88 -16.08 38.04
C GLY A 38 7.02 -16.56 37.12
N GLU A 39 6.90 -17.74 36.49
CA GLU A 39 7.86 -18.19 35.49
C GLU A 39 7.68 -17.43 34.19
N ALA A 40 8.80 -16.94 33.64
CA ALA A 40 8.80 -16.35 32.32
C ALA A 40 8.59 -17.42 31.25
N VAL A 41 7.51 -17.31 30.48
CA VAL A 41 7.19 -18.20 29.36
C VAL A 41 7.27 -17.44 28.05
N PRO A 42 7.60 -18.11 26.92
CA PRO A 42 7.66 -17.42 25.62
C PRO A 42 6.33 -16.82 25.20
N TYR A 43 5.23 -17.48 25.52
CA TYR A 43 3.87 -17.04 25.23
C TYR A 43 2.96 -17.34 26.42
N ASP A 44 2.10 -16.39 26.71
CA ASP A 44 1.05 -16.49 27.75
C ASP A 44 -0.35 -16.31 27.14
N TYR A 45 -0.49 -15.33 26.27
CA TYR A 45 -1.75 -14.94 25.65
C TYR A 45 -1.53 -14.46 24.20
N ALA A 46 -2.35 -14.93 23.25
CA ALA A 46 -2.11 -14.74 21.81
C ALA A 46 -2.13 -13.27 21.36
N ARG A 47 -2.83 -12.37 22.07
CA ARG A 47 -2.78 -10.93 21.80
C ARG A 47 -1.39 -10.37 22.06
N SER A 48 -0.73 -10.80 23.13
CA SER A 48 0.62 -10.36 23.52
C SER A 48 1.71 -11.03 22.66
N GLY A 49 1.57 -12.34 22.38
CA GLY A 49 2.53 -13.11 21.58
C GLY A 49 1.93 -14.41 21.06
N ASN A 50 2.33 -14.83 19.87
CA ASN A 50 1.95 -16.13 19.29
C ASN A 50 3.01 -16.57 18.25
N PRO A 51 3.38 -17.86 18.19
CA PRO A 51 4.44 -18.35 17.30
C PRO A 51 4.21 -18.04 15.81
N ASN A 52 2.96 -18.05 15.33
CA ASN A 52 2.66 -17.77 13.92
C ASN A 52 2.83 -16.28 13.61
N ARG A 53 2.38 -15.39 14.51
CA ARG A 53 2.56 -13.94 14.33
C ARG A 53 4.04 -13.55 14.44
N GLU A 54 4.78 -14.12 15.37
CA GLU A 54 6.22 -13.85 15.52
C GLU A 54 7.01 -14.27 14.26
N LEU A 55 6.72 -15.43 13.68
CA LEU A 55 7.35 -15.85 12.44
C LEU A 55 7.03 -14.88 11.29
N LEU A 56 5.76 -14.48 11.15
CA LEU A 56 5.34 -13.49 10.16
C LEU A 56 6.08 -12.16 10.32
N GLU A 57 6.09 -11.62 11.55
CA GLU A 57 6.74 -10.35 11.88
C GLU A 57 8.25 -10.43 11.61
N THR A 58 8.90 -11.56 11.93
CA THR A 58 10.30 -11.80 11.60
C THR A 58 10.54 -11.77 10.09
N LYS A 59 9.72 -12.44 9.28
CA LYS A 59 9.84 -12.45 7.81
C LYS A 59 9.62 -11.07 7.22
N ILE A 60 8.63 -10.31 7.68
CA ILE A 60 8.37 -8.95 7.20
C ILE A 60 9.52 -8.01 7.57
N ALA A 61 10.06 -8.10 8.79
CA ALA A 61 11.22 -7.32 9.19
C ALA A 61 12.43 -7.60 8.27
N GLN A 62 12.74 -8.86 7.99
CA GLN A 62 13.81 -9.26 7.08
C GLN A 62 13.61 -8.73 5.66
N LEU A 63 12.38 -8.75 5.14
CA LEU A 63 12.05 -8.22 3.81
C LEU A 63 12.37 -6.74 3.67
N GLU A 64 12.04 -5.93 4.68
CA GLU A 64 12.32 -4.48 4.69
C GLU A 64 13.74 -4.15 5.15
N GLY A 65 14.50 -5.12 5.65
CA GLY A 65 15.80 -4.86 6.26
C GLY A 65 15.70 -4.18 7.62
N GLY A 66 14.59 -4.43 8.33
CA GLY A 66 14.31 -3.91 9.66
C GLY A 66 14.70 -4.87 10.78
N LYS A 67 14.86 -4.34 12.01
CA LYS A 67 15.09 -5.14 13.23
C LYS A 67 13.79 -5.78 13.74
N ARG A 68 12.70 -5.03 13.74
CA ARG A 68 11.43 -5.42 14.32
C ARG A 68 10.29 -5.07 13.35
N ALA A 69 9.31 -5.95 13.27
CA ALA A 69 8.04 -5.69 12.63
C ALA A 69 6.88 -6.05 13.57
N PHE A 70 5.74 -5.43 13.33
CA PHE A 70 4.49 -5.62 14.07
C PHE A 70 3.36 -5.82 13.08
N ALA A 71 2.64 -6.95 13.19
CA ALA A 71 1.53 -7.28 12.31
C ALA A 71 0.19 -6.86 12.93
N PHE A 72 -0.57 -6.07 12.18
CA PHE A 72 -1.85 -5.49 12.57
C PHE A 72 -3.00 -6.08 11.77
N ASN A 73 -4.21 -6.00 12.32
CA ASN A 73 -5.44 -6.51 11.69
C ASN A 73 -5.90 -5.71 10.46
N SER A 74 -5.22 -4.64 10.08
CA SER A 74 -5.43 -3.89 8.84
C SER A 74 -4.31 -2.89 8.57
N GLY A 75 -4.16 -2.43 7.32
CA GLY A 75 -3.25 -1.33 6.97
C GLY A 75 -3.56 -0.06 7.74
N ILE A 76 -4.86 0.28 7.89
CA ILE A 76 -5.24 1.48 8.64
C ILE A 76 -4.94 1.35 10.15
N ALA A 77 -4.99 0.14 10.73
CA ALA A 77 -4.57 -0.09 12.11
C ALA A 77 -3.04 0.09 12.26
N ALA A 78 -2.26 -0.32 11.27
CA ALA A 78 -0.82 -0.07 11.22
C ALA A 78 -0.50 1.43 11.16
N ILE A 79 -1.18 2.19 10.28
CA ILE A 79 -1.06 3.65 10.21
C ILE A 79 -1.46 4.29 11.55
N THR A 80 -2.59 3.87 12.13
CA THR A 80 -3.07 4.37 13.42
C THR A 80 -2.04 4.13 14.52
N ALA A 81 -1.42 2.96 14.55
CA ALA A 81 -0.40 2.65 15.55
C ALA A 81 0.81 3.60 15.48
N VAL A 82 1.23 3.98 14.27
CA VAL A 82 2.30 4.97 14.08
C VAL A 82 1.88 6.34 14.62
N PHE A 83 0.68 6.81 14.33
CA PHE A 83 0.21 8.09 14.87
C PHE A 83 0.00 8.06 16.40
N LEU A 84 -0.36 6.91 16.99
CA LEU A 84 -0.50 6.75 18.43
C LEU A 84 0.84 6.74 19.20
N THR A 85 1.99 6.68 18.51
CA THR A 85 3.29 6.94 19.16
C THR A 85 3.48 8.41 19.52
N LEU A 86 2.66 9.30 18.95
CA LEU A 86 2.68 10.74 19.17
C LEU A 86 1.82 11.13 20.38
N LYS A 87 2.00 12.36 20.87
CA LYS A 87 1.28 12.92 22.01
C LYS A 87 0.29 14.01 21.57
N ALA A 88 -0.72 14.25 22.40
CA ALA A 88 -1.58 15.42 22.21
C ALA A 88 -0.76 16.71 22.11
N GLY A 89 -1.06 17.52 21.12
CA GLY A 89 -0.31 18.74 20.80
C GLY A 89 0.77 18.55 19.72
N ASP A 90 1.14 17.31 19.38
CA ASP A 90 2.09 17.06 18.29
C ASP A 90 1.50 17.38 16.92
N HIS A 91 2.38 17.76 16.00
CA HIS A 91 2.06 18.10 14.64
C HIS A 91 2.65 17.09 13.66
N VAL A 92 1.88 16.77 12.62
CA VAL A 92 2.25 15.85 11.53
C VAL A 92 2.12 16.52 10.18
N ILE A 93 3.09 16.32 9.29
CA ILE A 93 3.04 16.73 7.90
C ILE A 93 2.64 15.52 7.04
N LEU A 94 1.65 15.70 6.15
CA LEU A 94 1.09 14.67 5.27
C LEU A 94 1.15 15.11 3.80
N PRO A 95 1.20 14.19 2.82
CA PRO A 95 0.93 14.52 1.43
C PRO A 95 -0.51 15.01 1.23
N ASP A 96 -0.71 15.93 0.28
CA ASP A 96 -2.04 16.46 -0.06
C ASP A 96 -2.96 15.44 -0.76
N ASP A 97 -2.38 14.41 -1.38
CA ASP A 97 -3.07 13.31 -2.05
C ASP A 97 -2.93 11.97 -1.30
N VAL A 98 -2.77 12.02 0.03
CA VAL A 98 -2.71 10.84 0.89
C VAL A 98 -3.94 9.93 0.72
N TYR A 99 -3.76 8.62 0.91
CA TYR A 99 -4.83 7.64 0.87
C TYR A 99 -6.08 8.09 1.65
N GLY A 100 -7.26 7.93 1.05
CA GLY A 100 -8.51 8.43 1.63
C GLY A 100 -8.84 7.88 3.03
N GLY A 101 -8.34 6.68 3.37
CA GLY A 101 -8.43 6.13 4.73
C GLY A 101 -7.60 6.90 5.74
N THR A 102 -6.37 7.27 5.36
CA THR A 102 -5.47 8.09 6.19
C THR A 102 -6.04 9.50 6.38
N PHE A 103 -6.56 10.11 5.31
CA PHE A 103 -7.24 11.40 5.39
C PHE A 103 -8.40 11.36 6.40
N ARG A 104 -9.28 10.37 6.30
CA ARG A 104 -10.40 10.21 7.23
C ARG A 104 -9.95 9.97 8.66
N LEU A 105 -8.90 9.16 8.86
CA LEU A 105 -8.32 8.90 10.18
C LEU A 105 -7.82 10.19 10.83
N THR A 106 -7.08 11.01 10.11
CA THR A 106 -6.46 12.24 10.61
C THR A 106 -7.51 13.32 10.87
N GLU A 107 -8.39 13.59 9.91
CA GLU A 107 -9.37 14.67 9.99
C GLU A 107 -10.53 14.40 10.96
N GLN A 108 -11.02 13.14 11.00
CA GLN A 108 -12.26 12.84 11.73
C GLN A 108 -12.03 12.12 13.05
N ILE A 109 -10.88 11.52 13.28
CA ILE A 109 -10.60 10.73 14.48
C ILE A 109 -9.46 11.35 15.29
N LEU A 110 -8.24 11.37 14.76
CA LEU A 110 -7.06 11.74 15.54
C LEU A 110 -7.00 13.23 15.90
N SER A 111 -7.60 14.10 15.09
CA SER A 111 -7.78 15.52 15.43
C SER A 111 -8.51 15.73 16.76
N ARG A 112 -9.43 14.82 17.14
CA ARG A 112 -10.18 14.86 18.41
C ARG A 112 -9.30 14.54 19.63
N PHE A 113 -8.15 13.92 19.40
CA PHE A 113 -7.19 13.55 20.44
C PHE A 113 -6.01 14.52 20.51
N GLY A 114 -6.15 15.69 19.87
CA GLY A 114 -5.19 16.78 19.97
C GLY A 114 -4.01 16.71 19.02
N LEU A 115 -3.97 15.78 18.07
CA LEU A 115 -2.99 15.81 16.98
C LEU A 115 -3.39 16.89 15.97
N THR A 116 -2.39 17.56 15.43
CA THR A 116 -2.57 18.59 14.39
C THR A 116 -1.89 18.17 13.10
N PHE A 117 -2.47 18.53 11.95
CA PHE A 117 -2.03 18.08 10.65
C PHE A 117 -1.85 19.24 9.68
N THR A 118 -0.85 19.14 8.80
CA THR A 118 -0.69 20.04 7.64
C THR A 118 -0.46 19.18 6.40
N THR A 119 -1.28 19.37 5.37
CA THR A 119 -1.10 18.72 4.07
C THR A 119 -0.28 19.62 3.15
N VAL A 120 0.64 19.01 2.39
CA VAL A 120 1.55 19.69 1.46
C VAL A 120 1.67 18.90 0.16
N ASN A 121 2.05 19.57 -0.92
CA ASN A 121 2.55 18.84 -2.09
C ASN A 121 3.92 18.23 -1.78
N ALA A 122 3.94 16.94 -1.48
CA ALA A 122 5.14 16.24 -1.02
C ALA A 122 6.20 16.02 -2.13
N GLU A 123 5.88 16.24 -3.41
CA GLU A 123 6.88 16.31 -4.48
C GLU A 123 7.78 17.55 -4.30
N ASN A 124 7.25 18.62 -3.72
CA ASN A 124 7.97 19.86 -3.43
C ASN A 124 8.53 19.84 -2.00
N VAL A 125 9.74 19.39 -1.86
CA VAL A 125 10.44 19.30 -0.57
C VAL A 125 10.54 20.66 0.16
N ALA A 126 10.48 21.79 -0.57
CA ALA A 126 10.45 23.11 0.05
C ALA A 126 9.14 23.38 0.80
N GLU A 127 8.00 22.85 0.34
CA GLU A 127 6.73 22.93 1.07
C GLU A 127 6.77 22.13 2.36
N ILE A 128 7.36 20.90 2.33
CA ILE A 128 7.57 20.12 3.54
C ILE A 128 8.37 20.91 4.57
N ARG A 129 9.48 21.52 4.14
CA ARG A 129 10.32 22.36 5.02
C ARG A 129 9.55 23.56 5.59
N ALA A 130 8.78 24.25 4.77
CA ALA A 130 7.99 25.42 5.18
C ALA A 130 6.86 25.05 6.16
N ALA A 131 6.36 23.81 6.12
CA ALA A 131 5.32 23.32 7.01
C ALA A 131 5.83 22.90 8.41
N ILE A 132 7.14 22.84 8.64
CA ILE A 132 7.72 22.43 9.92
C ILE A 132 7.40 23.49 10.99
N ARG A 133 6.91 23.02 12.13
CA ARG A 133 6.58 23.79 13.34
C ARG A 133 7.41 23.29 14.53
N PRO A 134 7.55 24.04 15.61
CA PRO A 134 8.28 23.60 16.82
C PRO A 134 7.75 22.28 17.42
N ASN A 135 6.47 21.97 17.21
CA ASN A 135 5.81 20.77 17.66
C ASN A 135 5.65 19.71 16.56
N THR A 136 6.27 19.84 15.39
CA THR A 136 6.29 18.79 14.37
C THR A 136 7.10 17.60 14.87
N ARG A 137 6.53 16.40 14.83
CA ARG A 137 7.17 15.15 15.29
C ARG A 137 7.20 14.06 14.24
N LEU A 138 6.39 14.17 13.20
CA LEU A 138 6.30 13.15 12.15
C LEU A 138 6.09 13.80 10.79
N ILE A 139 6.83 13.33 9.79
CA ILE A 139 6.51 13.49 8.38
C ILE A 139 6.09 12.13 7.85
N TYR A 140 4.84 12.01 7.44
CA TYR A 140 4.29 10.82 6.81
C TYR A 140 4.40 10.95 5.30
N VAL A 141 4.95 9.95 4.63
CA VAL A 141 5.20 9.92 3.19
C VAL A 141 4.49 8.71 2.58
N GLU A 142 3.82 8.93 1.46
CA GLU A 142 3.28 7.89 0.59
C GLU A 142 3.88 8.12 -0.80
N THR A 143 4.77 7.22 -1.27
CA THR A 143 5.47 7.42 -2.55
C THR A 143 5.77 6.10 -3.26
N PRO A 144 5.28 5.95 -4.51
CA PRO A 144 4.33 6.82 -5.23
C PRO A 144 3.01 6.96 -4.49
N SER A 145 2.38 8.15 -4.58
CA SER A 145 1.09 8.41 -3.93
C SER A 145 -0.08 7.70 -4.65
N ASN A 146 -1.21 7.60 -3.97
CA ASN A 146 -2.43 7.03 -4.52
C ASN A 146 -3.53 8.10 -4.57
N PRO A 147 -4.09 8.47 -5.74
CA PRO A 147 -4.05 7.72 -7.01
C PRO A 147 -3.15 8.36 -8.10
N LEU A 148 -2.47 9.46 -7.83
CA LEU A 148 -1.82 10.30 -8.85
C LEU A 148 -0.34 9.97 -9.06
N PHE A 149 0.20 9.01 -8.31
CA PHE A 149 1.59 8.54 -8.44
C PHE A 149 2.64 9.66 -8.27
N LYS A 150 2.34 10.68 -7.46
CA LYS A 150 3.30 11.72 -7.10
C LYS A 150 4.51 11.11 -6.40
N ILE A 151 5.69 11.62 -6.72
CA ILE A 151 6.95 11.07 -6.22
C ILE A 151 7.57 12.01 -5.20
N THR A 152 7.71 11.52 -3.98
CA THR A 152 8.45 12.20 -2.91
C THR A 152 9.86 11.65 -2.83
N ASP A 153 10.88 12.52 -2.81
CA ASP A 153 12.27 12.15 -2.59
C ASP A 153 12.50 11.84 -1.10
N ILE A 154 12.51 10.54 -0.77
CA ILE A 154 12.63 10.05 0.61
C ILE A 154 13.93 10.56 1.25
N ARG A 155 15.07 10.54 0.56
CA ARG A 155 16.35 10.96 1.13
C ARG A 155 16.36 12.45 1.47
N LYS A 156 15.77 13.29 0.63
CA LYS A 156 15.65 14.73 0.93
C LYS A 156 14.73 14.99 2.12
N VAL A 157 13.61 14.27 2.21
CA VAL A 157 12.70 14.37 3.36
C VAL A 157 13.42 13.94 4.64
N VAL A 158 14.12 12.81 4.62
CA VAL A 158 14.91 12.31 5.75
C VAL A 158 15.97 13.33 6.19
N HIS A 159 16.70 13.92 5.23
CA HIS A 159 17.71 14.93 5.53
C HIS A 159 17.11 16.17 6.24
N ILE A 160 15.95 16.63 5.79
CA ILE A 160 15.24 17.74 6.45
C ILE A 160 14.76 17.33 7.84
N ALA A 161 14.14 16.16 7.96
CA ALA A 161 13.59 15.68 9.22
C ALA A 161 14.65 15.51 10.31
N GLN A 162 15.82 14.96 9.96
CA GLN A 162 16.95 14.79 10.86
C GLN A 162 17.47 16.11 11.42
N ALA A 163 17.48 17.19 10.64
CA ALA A 163 17.89 18.52 11.10
C ALA A 163 16.96 19.14 12.16
N HIS A 164 15.77 18.56 12.35
CA HIS A 164 14.73 19.04 13.26
C HIS A 164 14.27 17.99 14.30
N ASP A 165 14.95 16.86 14.38
CA ASP A 165 14.58 15.72 15.24
C ASP A 165 13.14 15.24 15.00
N ILE A 166 12.76 15.11 13.73
CA ILE A 166 11.44 14.69 13.28
C ILE A 166 11.53 13.27 12.70
N LEU A 167 10.58 12.41 13.04
CA LEU A 167 10.48 11.07 12.48
C LEU A 167 9.95 11.10 11.05
N VAL A 168 10.41 10.17 10.23
CA VAL A 168 9.88 9.92 8.88
C VAL A 168 9.27 8.52 8.82
N ALA A 169 7.96 8.45 8.53
CA ALA A 169 7.26 7.21 8.23
C ALA A 169 6.92 7.15 6.75
N VAL A 170 7.20 6.02 6.11
CA VAL A 170 6.92 5.80 4.70
C VAL A 170 5.94 4.66 4.53
N ASP A 171 4.79 4.91 3.93
CA ASP A 171 3.90 3.86 3.43
C ASP A 171 4.46 3.31 2.12
N ASN A 172 4.98 2.07 2.18
CA ASN A 172 5.64 1.40 1.08
C ASN A 172 4.75 0.34 0.40
N THR A 173 3.44 0.45 0.58
CA THR A 173 2.46 -0.54 0.10
C THR A 173 2.54 -0.77 -1.41
N PHE A 174 2.67 0.30 -2.22
CA PHE A 174 2.70 0.19 -3.69
C PHE A 174 3.99 -0.45 -4.21
N MET A 175 5.12 -0.03 -3.65
CA MET A 175 6.43 -0.47 -4.14
C MET A 175 6.86 -1.79 -3.54
N THR A 176 6.36 -2.15 -2.37
CA THR A 176 6.75 -3.37 -1.67
C THR A 176 8.24 -3.42 -1.28
N PRO A 177 8.64 -4.32 -0.37
CA PRO A 177 10.05 -4.48 0.00
C PRO A 177 10.95 -5.01 -1.15
N LEU A 178 10.37 -5.49 -2.24
CA LEU A 178 11.12 -5.98 -3.39
C LEU A 178 11.62 -4.85 -4.28
N CYS A 179 10.84 -3.78 -4.37
CA CYS A 179 11.14 -2.63 -5.22
C CYS A 179 11.84 -1.49 -4.46
N GLN A 180 11.35 -1.12 -3.28
CA GLN A 180 11.81 0.02 -2.49
C GLN A 180 12.02 -0.39 -1.03
N ASN A 181 13.10 0.08 -0.40
CA ASN A 181 13.39 -0.18 1.02
C ASN A 181 13.64 1.15 1.77
N PRO A 182 12.60 1.81 2.29
CA PRO A 182 12.71 3.13 2.89
C PRO A 182 13.62 3.20 4.12
N LEU A 183 13.75 2.12 4.92
CA LEU A 183 14.70 2.09 6.04
C LEU A 183 16.14 2.27 5.57
N ALA A 184 16.51 1.67 4.44
CA ALA A 184 17.84 1.84 3.83
C ALA A 184 18.07 3.25 3.26
N LEU A 185 16.99 4.01 3.04
CA LEU A 185 17.01 5.41 2.62
C LEU A 185 17.03 6.39 3.80
N GLY A 186 16.98 5.87 5.05
CA GLY A 186 17.03 6.64 6.28
C GLY A 186 15.69 6.91 6.96
N ALA A 187 14.57 6.39 6.45
CA ALA A 187 13.29 6.47 7.13
C ALA A 187 13.32 5.73 8.49
N ASN A 188 12.58 6.22 9.47
CA ASN A 188 12.50 5.62 10.81
C ASN A 188 11.49 4.48 10.87
N ILE A 189 10.42 4.60 10.09
CA ILE A 189 9.27 3.70 10.11
C ILE A 189 8.86 3.38 8.67
N VAL A 190 8.56 2.10 8.41
CA VAL A 190 7.91 1.66 7.17
C VAL A 190 6.57 1.04 7.51
N ILE A 191 5.58 1.36 6.69
CA ILE A 191 4.21 0.87 6.84
C ILE A 191 3.82 0.08 5.59
N HIS A 192 3.06 -0.99 5.78
CA HIS A 192 2.41 -1.72 4.70
C HIS A 192 0.96 -2.00 5.01
N SER A 193 0.10 -1.80 4.04
CA SER A 193 -1.13 -2.58 3.96
C SER A 193 -0.78 -3.95 3.41
N ALA A 194 -0.57 -4.92 4.30
CA ALA A 194 -0.24 -6.29 3.91
C ALA A 194 -1.41 -7.02 3.22
N THR A 195 -2.62 -6.46 3.28
CA THR A 195 -3.79 -6.81 2.48
C THR A 195 -3.49 -6.86 0.97
N LYS A 196 -2.52 -6.04 0.51
CA LYS A 196 -2.21 -5.82 -0.91
C LYS A 196 -1.24 -6.89 -1.42
N PHE A 197 -0.18 -6.51 -2.09
CA PHE A 197 0.78 -7.43 -2.71
C PHE A 197 1.37 -8.49 -1.77
N LEU A 198 1.57 -8.18 -0.48
CA LEU A 198 2.10 -9.15 0.48
C LEU A 198 1.13 -10.32 0.67
N GLY A 199 -0.16 -10.05 0.85
CA GLY A 199 -1.23 -11.05 0.85
C GLY A 199 -1.47 -11.60 -0.55
N GLY A 200 -1.89 -10.75 -1.46
CA GLY A 200 -1.99 -11.03 -2.89
C GLY A 200 -3.13 -11.93 -3.35
N HIS A 201 -4.01 -12.37 -2.46
CA HIS A 201 -5.07 -13.33 -2.80
C HIS A 201 -6.49 -12.82 -2.50
N SER A 202 -6.62 -11.52 -2.19
CA SER A 202 -7.92 -10.86 -1.91
C SER A 202 -8.75 -11.54 -0.79
N ASP A 203 -8.11 -12.31 0.09
CA ASP A 203 -8.73 -13.21 1.09
C ASP A 203 -8.45 -12.83 2.54
N LEU A 204 -7.57 -11.84 2.78
CA LEU A 204 -7.27 -11.36 4.13
C LEU A 204 -7.07 -9.84 4.19
N ILE A 205 -7.24 -9.30 5.38
CA ILE A 205 -6.94 -7.91 5.71
C ILE A 205 -5.83 -7.89 6.76
N ALA A 206 -4.71 -7.21 6.46
CA ALA A 206 -3.58 -7.11 7.36
C ALA A 206 -2.81 -5.81 7.15
N GLY A 207 -2.06 -5.39 8.18
CA GLY A 207 -1.11 -4.30 8.13
C GLY A 207 0.21 -4.69 8.76
N ALA A 208 1.26 -3.94 8.48
CA ALA A 208 2.55 -4.11 9.13
C ALA A 208 3.25 -2.77 9.36
N VAL A 209 3.97 -2.65 10.46
CA VAL A 209 4.88 -1.54 10.76
C VAL A 209 6.26 -2.12 11.05
N ILE A 210 7.29 -1.53 10.45
CA ILE A 210 8.67 -1.99 10.57
C ILE A 210 9.55 -0.82 11.02
N THR A 211 10.49 -1.09 11.94
CA THR A 211 11.45 -0.10 12.41
C THR A 211 12.79 -0.73 12.80
N ASN A 212 13.84 0.10 12.81
CA ASN A 212 15.16 -0.23 13.34
C ASN A 212 15.42 0.39 14.74
N ASP A 213 14.50 1.23 15.20
CA ASP A 213 14.60 1.93 16.48
C ASP A 213 13.95 1.11 17.60
N ASP A 214 14.71 0.80 18.64
CA ASP A 214 14.24 -0.05 19.73
C ASP A 214 13.17 0.66 20.60
N THR A 215 13.25 1.99 20.76
CA THR A 215 12.26 2.79 21.51
C THR A 215 10.92 2.85 20.76
N LEU A 216 10.96 3.05 19.45
CA LEU A 216 9.77 2.98 18.60
C LEU A 216 9.18 1.57 18.62
N ALA A 217 10.02 0.53 18.61
CA ALA A 217 9.56 -0.85 18.66
C ALA A 217 8.82 -1.17 19.96
N GLU A 218 9.32 -0.70 21.11
CA GLU A 218 8.62 -0.84 22.40
C GLU A 218 7.27 -0.10 22.41
N ALA A 219 7.24 1.13 21.91
CA ALA A 219 5.99 1.90 21.80
C ALA A 219 4.97 1.22 20.86
N LEU A 220 5.40 0.72 19.73
CA LEU A 220 4.54 0.02 18.76
C LEU A 220 4.00 -1.30 19.34
N TYR A 221 4.82 -2.06 20.06
CA TYR A 221 4.37 -3.27 20.76
C TYR A 221 3.30 -2.94 21.83
N LEU A 222 3.55 -1.91 22.64
CA LEU A 222 2.59 -1.46 23.64
C LEU A 222 1.25 -1.08 22.99
N ILE A 223 1.28 -0.35 21.90
CA ILE A 223 0.09 0.07 21.15
C ILE A 223 -0.62 -1.15 20.54
N GLN A 224 0.10 -2.02 19.83
CA GLN A 224 -0.46 -3.24 19.23
C GLN A 224 -1.19 -4.10 20.30
N ASN A 225 -0.54 -4.36 21.40
CA ASN A 225 -1.08 -5.18 22.49
C ASN A 225 -2.20 -4.45 23.24
N GLY A 226 -1.98 -3.17 23.60
CA GLY A 226 -2.91 -2.37 24.42
C GLY A 226 -4.21 -2.01 23.69
N THR A 227 -4.15 -1.72 22.39
CA THR A 227 -5.33 -1.42 21.56
C THR A 227 -6.03 -2.68 21.03
N GLY A 228 -5.39 -3.85 21.14
CA GLY A 228 -5.93 -5.11 20.66
C GLY A 228 -5.96 -5.24 19.13
N THR A 229 -5.12 -4.47 18.42
CA THR A 229 -5.06 -4.44 16.95
C THR A 229 -4.08 -5.43 16.34
N ALA A 230 -3.53 -6.34 17.14
CA ALA A 230 -2.66 -7.42 16.66
C ALA A 230 -3.38 -8.31 15.64
N LEU A 231 -2.66 -8.71 14.60
CA LEU A 231 -3.19 -9.62 13.58
C LEU A 231 -3.57 -10.96 14.19
N SER A 232 -4.67 -11.54 13.73
CA SER A 232 -5.15 -12.84 14.20
C SER A 232 -4.11 -13.95 13.93
N VAL A 233 -4.18 -15.01 14.72
CA VAL A 233 -3.30 -16.19 14.54
C VAL A 233 -3.47 -16.82 13.16
N TYR A 234 -4.73 -16.98 12.74
CA TYR A 234 -5.04 -17.57 11.45
C TYR A 234 -4.53 -16.73 10.28
N ASP A 235 -4.82 -15.42 10.29
CA ASP A 235 -4.37 -14.50 9.22
C ASP A 235 -2.84 -14.38 9.23
N SER A 236 -2.19 -14.44 10.40
CA SER A 236 -0.73 -14.47 10.50
C SER A 236 -0.14 -15.69 9.82
N TRP A 237 -0.74 -16.86 10.04
CA TRP A 237 -0.34 -18.09 9.37
C TRP A 237 -0.61 -18.03 7.87
N THR A 238 -1.80 -17.60 7.45
CA THR A 238 -2.20 -17.45 6.04
C THR A 238 -1.27 -16.50 5.30
N LEU A 239 -1.03 -15.32 5.85
CA LEU A 239 -0.11 -14.34 5.25
C LEU A 239 1.32 -14.88 5.13
N THR A 240 1.78 -15.68 6.11
CA THR A 240 3.08 -16.36 6.02
C THR A 240 3.12 -17.35 4.83
N GLN A 241 2.03 -18.06 4.54
CA GLN A 241 1.97 -18.94 3.36
C GLN A 241 1.99 -18.11 2.05
N HIS A 242 1.22 -17.00 1.99
CA HIS A 242 1.18 -16.13 0.83
C HIS A 242 2.54 -15.49 0.51
N LEU A 243 3.33 -15.14 1.52
CA LEU A 243 4.67 -14.61 1.34
C LEU A 243 5.61 -15.58 0.62
N LYS A 244 5.38 -16.89 0.68
CA LYS A 244 6.23 -17.90 -0.01
C LYS A 244 6.25 -17.73 -1.53
N THR A 245 5.15 -17.22 -2.11
CA THR A 245 5.02 -16.97 -3.55
C THR A 245 5.09 -15.48 -3.91
N PHE A 246 5.31 -14.61 -2.93
CA PHE A 246 5.26 -13.16 -3.13
C PHE A 246 6.21 -12.66 -4.21
N VAL A 247 7.47 -13.14 -4.22
CA VAL A 247 8.48 -12.70 -5.19
C VAL A 247 8.03 -12.99 -6.61
N VAL A 248 7.67 -14.26 -6.91
CA VAL A 248 7.27 -14.66 -8.28
C VAL A 248 5.98 -13.98 -8.73
N ARG A 249 5.03 -13.75 -7.82
CA ARG A 249 3.79 -13.02 -8.12
C ARG A 249 4.07 -11.57 -8.47
N TYR A 250 4.82 -10.87 -7.62
CA TYR A 250 5.09 -9.46 -7.80
C TYR A 250 5.93 -9.19 -9.05
N GLU A 251 7.00 -9.98 -9.29
CA GLU A 251 7.84 -9.85 -10.50
C GLU A 251 7.03 -10.07 -11.78
N GLN A 252 6.14 -11.07 -11.79
CA GLN A 252 5.27 -11.29 -12.96
C GLN A 252 4.29 -10.12 -13.17
N SER A 253 3.64 -9.63 -12.11
CA SER A 253 2.74 -8.47 -12.20
C SER A 253 3.48 -7.22 -12.69
N VAL A 254 4.71 -6.98 -12.23
CA VAL A 254 5.54 -5.86 -12.71
C VAL A 254 5.85 -5.98 -14.19
N LYS A 255 6.23 -7.18 -14.65
CA LYS A 255 6.51 -7.44 -16.08
C LYS A 255 5.28 -7.15 -16.96
N SER A 256 4.12 -7.65 -16.55
CA SER A 256 2.85 -7.40 -17.26
C SER A 256 2.46 -5.92 -17.21
N ALA A 257 2.67 -5.25 -16.07
CA ALA A 257 2.38 -3.82 -15.93
C ALA A 257 3.22 -2.95 -16.87
N GLN A 258 4.49 -3.27 -17.08
CA GLN A 258 5.34 -2.54 -18.04
C GLN A 258 4.81 -2.65 -19.47
N GLN A 259 4.33 -3.82 -19.90
CA GLN A 259 3.75 -4.02 -21.23
C GLN A 259 2.45 -3.22 -21.38
N ILE A 260 1.57 -3.28 -20.38
CA ILE A 260 0.31 -2.55 -20.35
C ILE A 260 0.56 -1.03 -20.30
N TYR A 261 1.56 -0.56 -19.56
CA TYR A 261 1.96 0.85 -19.52
C TYR A 261 2.27 1.37 -20.93
N HIS A 262 3.14 0.69 -21.69
CA HIS A 262 3.49 1.11 -23.05
C HIS A 262 2.29 1.07 -24.01
N PHE A 263 1.40 0.09 -23.85
CA PHE A 263 0.15 0.05 -24.61
C PHE A 263 -0.74 1.27 -24.31
N LEU A 264 -0.96 1.59 -23.03
CA LEU A 264 -1.82 2.71 -22.63
C LEU A 264 -1.22 4.07 -23.03
N GLU A 265 0.11 4.23 -22.94
CA GLU A 265 0.82 5.45 -23.31
C GLU A 265 0.65 5.76 -24.82
N ALA A 266 0.63 4.73 -25.66
CA ALA A 266 0.44 4.86 -27.11
C ALA A 266 -1.03 4.94 -27.54
N HIS A 267 -2.00 4.67 -26.64
CA HIS A 267 -3.40 4.51 -27.04
C HIS A 267 -4.12 5.87 -27.20
N PRO A 268 -4.78 6.15 -28.37
CA PRO A 268 -5.38 7.46 -28.66
C PRO A 268 -6.53 7.87 -27.75
N ALA A 269 -7.23 6.92 -27.11
CA ALA A 269 -8.30 7.20 -26.14
C ALA A 269 -7.78 7.61 -24.76
N ILE A 270 -6.47 7.58 -24.53
CA ILE A 270 -5.83 7.95 -23.27
C ILE A 270 -5.17 9.32 -23.43
N THR A 271 -5.35 10.19 -22.43
CA THR A 271 -4.71 11.52 -22.41
C THR A 271 -3.49 11.57 -21.51
N GLN A 272 -3.45 10.72 -20.50
CA GLN A 272 -2.36 10.69 -19.52
C GLN A 272 -2.26 9.31 -18.89
N VAL A 273 -1.03 8.82 -18.75
CA VAL A 273 -0.71 7.64 -17.95
C VAL A 273 0.15 8.07 -16.77
N TYR A 274 -0.15 7.57 -15.60
CA TYR A 274 0.57 7.79 -14.36
C TYR A 274 1.30 6.49 -14.00
N TYR A 275 2.60 6.50 -14.19
CA TYR A 275 3.46 5.36 -13.87
C TYR A 275 4.87 5.87 -13.56
N PRO A 276 5.46 5.50 -12.42
CA PRO A 276 6.72 6.11 -11.98
C PRO A 276 7.97 5.53 -12.66
N GLY A 277 7.82 4.59 -13.60
CA GLY A 277 8.92 3.83 -14.21
C GLY A 277 9.98 4.66 -14.91
N ASP A 278 9.65 5.89 -15.35
CA ASP A 278 10.59 6.80 -16.04
C ASP A 278 11.00 8.01 -15.19
N ASN A 279 10.51 8.10 -13.95
CA ASN A 279 10.83 9.20 -13.05
C ASN A 279 12.21 9.00 -12.41
N SER A 280 13.14 9.92 -12.64
CA SER A 280 14.54 9.82 -12.17
C SER A 280 14.66 9.82 -10.64
N VAL A 281 13.81 10.57 -9.92
CA VAL A 281 13.78 10.57 -8.45
C VAL A 281 13.32 9.21 -7.96
N HIS A 282 12.23 8.68 -8.55
CA HIS A 282 11.73 7.36 -8.23
C HIS A 282 12.80 6.28 -8.45
N LEU A 283 13.41 6.24 -9.62
CA LEU A 283 14.44 5.24 -9.97
C LEU A 283 15.74 5.38 -9.14
N SER A 284 15.96 6.53 -8.48
CA SER A 284 17.07 6.68 -7.53
C SER A 284 16.81 5.97 -6.19
N GLN A 285 15.56 5.65 -5.87
CA GLN A 285 15.12 5.07 -4.59
C GLN A 285 14.36 3.75 -4.73
N ALA A 286 13.94 3.39 -5.93
CA ALA A 286 13.19 2.18 -6.27
C ALA A 286 13.77 1.51 -7.52
N LYS A 287 13.51 0.21 -7.71
CA LYS A 287 14.10 -0.56 -8.81
C LYS A 287 13.32 -0.42 -10.13
N HIS A 288 12.02 -0.20 -10.06
CA HIS A 288 11.09 -0.14 -11.20
C HIS A 288 9.78 0.55 -10.78
N GLY A 289 8.87 0.79 -11.74
CA GLY A 289 7.60 1.50 -11.50
C GLY A 289 6.51 0.73 -10.74
N GLY A 290 6.75 -0.55 -10.42
CA GLY A 290 5.75 -1.38 -9.72
C GLY A 290 4.71 -1.99 -10.65
N ALA A 291 3.61 -2.48 -10.05
CA ALA A 291 2.55 -3.22 -10.75
C ALA A 291 1.19 -2.48 -10.74
N VAL A 292 1.20 -1.18 -10.47
CA VAL A 292 -0.01 -0.33 -10.48
C VAL A 292 0.18 0.79 -11.48
N ILE A 293 -0.85 1.05 -12.30
CA ILE A 293 -0.85 2.08 -13.35
C ILE A 293 -2.09 2.95 -13.15
N GLY A 294 -1.92 4.27 -13.15
CA GLY A 294 -3.03 5.21 -13.29
C GLY A 294 -3.16 5.64 -14.74
N PHE A 295 -4.36 5.88 -15.22
CA PHE A 295 -4.56 6.45 -16.54
C PHE A 295 -5.84 7.26 -16.62
N ARG A 296 -5.89 8.19 -17.59
CA ARG A 296 -7.05 9.07 -17.79
C ARG A 296 -7.59 8.91 -19.19
N LEU A 297 -8.89 8.68 -19.28
CA LEU A 297 -9.60 8.68 -20.58
C LEU A 297 -9.61 10.09 -21.18
N ARG A 298 -9.55 10.16 -22.50
CA ARG A 298 -9.70 11.40 -23.27
C ARG A 298 -11.11 11.98 -23.13
N ASP A 299 -12.12 11.10 -23.16
CA ASP A 299 -13.52 11.46 -22.96
C ASP A 299 -14.03 10.82 -21.67
N GLU A 300 -14.21 11.65 -20.64
CA GLU A 300 -14.69 11.20 -19.33
C GLU A 300 -16.14 10.69 -19.38
N THR A 301 -16.93 11.13 -20.36
CA THR A 301 -18.32 10.67 -20.52
C THR A 301 -18.41 9.20 -20.94
N TYR A 302 -17.31 8.67 -21.46
CA TYR A 302 -17.18 7.26 -21.87
C TYR A 302 -16.85 6.32 -20.68
N ALA A 303 -16.50 6.83 -19.52
CA ALA A 303 -15.99 6.04 -18.41
C ALA A 303 -16.87 4.84 -18.02
N GLN A 304 -18.22 5.01 -17.98
CA GLN A 304 -19.12 3.90 -17.66
C GLN A 304 -19.13 2.85 -18.76
N ARG A 305 -19.17 3.25 -20.02
CA ARG A 305 -19.15 2.30 -21.15
C ARG A 305 -17.84 1.52 -21.24
N PHE A 306 -16.70 2.20 -20.97
CA PHE A 306 -15.41 1.54 -20.88
C PHE A 306 -15.45 0.40 -19.87
N VAL A 307 -15.98 0.68 -18.67
CA VAL A 307 -16.14 -0.33 -17.61
C VAL A 307 -17.06 -1.47 -18.04
N ASP A 308 -18.19 -1.16 -18.69
CA ASP A 308 -19.20 -2.14 -19.10
C ASP A 308 -18.68 -3.10 -20.20
N GLN A 309 -17.65 -2.72 -20.93
CA GLN A 309 -17.04 -3.53 -22.01
C GLN A 309 -15.91 -4.44 -21.52
N LEU A 310 -15.36 -4.18 -20.33
CA LEU A 310 -14.29 -5.01 -19.77
C LEU A 310 -14.80 -6.41 -19.38
N THR A 311 -13.99 -7.41 -19.66
CA THR A 311 -14.33 -8.82 -19.37
C THR A 311 -13.34 -9.50 -18.41
N LEU A 312 -12.08 -9.05 -18.34
CA LEU A 312 -11.04 -9.65 -17.50
C LEU A 312 -10.80 -8.89 -16.18
N PRO A 313 -10.54 -7.57 -16.16
CA PRO A 313 -10.28 -6.87 -14.91
C PRO A 313 -11.49 -6.84 -13.98
N LEU A 314 -11.28 -7.13 -12.72
CA LEU A 314 -12.31 -6.91 -11.70
C LEU A 314 -12.48 -5.42 -11.43
N VAL A 315 -13.68 -4.90 -11.63
CA VAL A 315 -14.01 -3.51 -11.28
C VAL A 315 -14.31 -3.44 -9.78
N SER A 316 -13.34 -3.02 -8.99
CA SER A 316 -13.44 -3.04 -7.53
C SER A 316 -12.48 -2.04 -6.86
N VAL A 317 -12.68 -1.87 -5.57
CA VAL A 317 -11.69 -1.26 -4.68
C VAL A 317 -10.52 -2.22 -4.45
N SER A 318 -9.45 -1.72 -3.82
CA SER A 318 -8.25 -2.48 -3.50
C SER A 318 -7.25 -2.56 -4.66
N LEU A 319 -6.21 -3.38 -4.49
CA LEU A 319 -5.12 -3.61 -5.42
C LEU A 319 -4.23 -4.77 -4.95
N GLY A 320 -3.31 -5.21 -5.79
CA GLY A 320 -2.23 -6.12 -5.40
C GLY A 320 -2.65 -7.57 -5.29
N GLY A 321 -3.84 -7.93 -5.79
CA GLY A 321 -4.29 -9.31 -5.94
C GLY A 321 -3.59 -10.05 -7.08
N VAL A 322 -3.81 -11.37 -7.16
CA VAL A 322 -3.46 -12.19 -8.33
C VAL A 322 -4.37 -11.87 -9.51
N GLU A 323 -5.57 -11.35 -9.23
CA GLU A 323 -6.49 -10.84 -10.23
C GLU A 323 -6.16 -9.37 -10.56
N THR A 324 -6.28 -9.00 -11.83
CA THR A 324 -6.21 -7.60 -12.24
C THR A 324 -7.43 -6.83 -11.75
N ILE A 325 -7.20 -5.73 -11.03
CA ILE A 325 -8.26 -4.90 -10.44
C ILE A 325 -8.22 -3.51 -11.08
N LEU A 326 -9.35 -3.12 -11.67
CA LEU A 326 -9.60 -1.75 -12.13
C LEU A 326 -10.40 -1.01 -11.07
N SER A 327 -9.82 0.04 -10.51
CA SER A 327 -10.49 0.94 -9.57
C SER A 327 -10.81 2.28 -10.23
N HIS A 328 -11.94 2.87 -9.83
CA HIS A 328 -12.34 4.23 -10.20
C HIS A 328 -12.19 5.14 -8.97
N PRO A 329 -11.05 5.82 -8.77
CA PRO A 329 -10.76 6.58 -7.55
C PRO A 329 -11.86 7.60 -7.21
N TYR A 330 -12.45 8.24 -8.21
CA TYR A 330 -13.47 9.27 -8.04
C TYR A 330 -14.71 8.76 -7.28
N THR A 331 -15.22 7.57 -7.58
CA THR A 331 -16.43 6.99 -6.93
C THR A 331 -16.11 5.98 -5.85
N MET A 332 -14.85 5.56 -5.71
CA MET A 332 -14.43 4.50 -4.79
C MET A 332 -13.53 5.04 -3.67
N SER A 333 -12.22 4.90 -3.81
CA SER A 333 -11.25 5.14 -2.72
C SER A 333 -11.21 6.59 -2.21
N HIS A 334 -11.58 7.56 -3.03
CA HIS A 334 -11.58 8.99 -2.71
C HIS A 334 -12.99 9.61 -2.65
N ALA A 335 -14.04 8.79 -2.73
CA ALA A 335 -15.43 9.27 -2.71
C ALA A 335 -15.79 10.07 -1.43
N ALA A 336 -15.13 9.79 -0.32
CA ALA A 336 -15.33 10.52 0.94
C ALA A 336 -14.74 11.95 0.97
N ILE A 337 -13.86 12.30 0.00
CA ILE A 337 -13.31 13.64 -0.15
C ILE A 337 -14.33 14.49 -0.91
N PRO A 338 -14.63 15.75 -0.48
CA PRO A 338 -15.53 16.64 -1.21
C PRO A 338 -15.16 16.77 -2.69
N GLN A 339 -16.17 16.81 -3.57
CA GLN A 339 -15.97 16.79 -5.02
C GLN A 339 -15.03 17.89 -5.50
N GLU A 340 -15.22 19.14 -5.06
CA GLU A 340 -14.38 20.26 -5.44
C GLU A 340 -12.90 20.05 -5.10
N ILE A 341 -12.62 19.43 -3.95
CA ILE A 341 -11.25 19.10 -3.52
C ILE A 341 -10.66 17.98 -4.37
N ARG A 342 -11.46 16.94 -4.70
CA ARG A 342 -11.01 15.85 -5.59
C ARG A 342 -10.62 16.37 -6.96
N GLU A 343 -11.50 17.17 -7.57
CA GLU A 343 -11.28 17.74 -8.92
C GLU A 343 -10.10 18.71 -8.93
N ALA A 344 -9.97 19.57 -7.91
CA ALA A 344 -8.83 20.46 -7.75
C ALA A 344 -7.49 19.69 -7.61
N ARG A 345 -7.51 18.49 -7.06
CA ARG A 345 -6.36 17.58 -6.97
C ARG A 345 -6.12 16.78 -8.25
N GLY A 346 -6.97 16.90 -9.27
CA GLY A 346 -6.87 16.14 -10.51
C GLY A 346 -7.50 14.75 -10.45
N ILE A 347 -8.26 14.43 -9.42
CA ILE A 347 -9.02 13.16 -9.33
C ILE A 347 -10.38 13.41 -10.00
N THR A 348 -10.43 13.26 -11.33
CA THR A 348 -11.62 13.49 -12.15
C THR A 348 -12.31 12.18 -12.51
N PHE A 349 -13.50 12.29 -13.13
CA PHE A 349 -14.32 11.13 -13.47
C PHE A 349 -13.69 10.20 -14.51
N GLY A 350 -12.79 10.70 -15.36
CA GLY A 350 -12.04 9.91 -16.33
C GLY A 350 -10.81 9.19 -15.77
N LEU A 351 -10.48 9.35 -14.49
CA LEU A 351 -9.29 8.74 -13.89
C LEU A 351 -9.57 7.31 -13.43
N PHE A 352 -8.76 6.37 -13.91
CA PHE A 352 -8.75 4.97 -13.49
C PHE A 352 -7.40 4.56 -12.91
N ARG A 353 -7.40 3.52 -12.08
CA ARG A 353 -6.20 2.89 -11.54
C ARG A 353 -6.29 1.38 -11.77
N LEU A 354 -5.34 0.82 -12.51
CA LEU A 354 -5.20 -0.59 -12.80
C LEU A 354 -4.12 -1.21 -11.91
N SER A 355 -4.47 -2.17 -11.09
CA SER A 355 -3.53 -3.04 -10.38
C SER A 355 -3.41 -4.33 -11.17
N VAL A 356 -2.26 -4.56 -11.78
CA VAL A 356 -2.04 -5.67 -12.70
C VAL A 356 -1.82 -6.96 -11.91
N GLY A 357 -2.58 -7.99 -12.23
CA GLY A 357 -2.53 -9.33 -11.67
C GLY A 357 -1.56 -10.27 -12.39
N LEU A 358 -1.93 -11.54 -12.47
CA LEU A 358 -1.13 -12.61 -13.05
C LEU A 358 -1.69 -13.16 -14.37
N GLU A 359 -2.76 -12.58 -14.86
CA GLU A 359 -3.34 -12.94 -16.16
C GLU A 359 -2.32 -12.68 -17.26
N ASP A 360 -2.51 -13.33 -18.41
CA ASP A 360 -1.68 -13.09 -19.59
C ASP A 360 -1.76 -11.62 -20.02
N ALA A 361 -0.60 -10.99 -20.18
CA ALA A 361 -0.53 -9.56 -20.48
C ALA A 361 -1.12 -9.20 -21.86
N ASP A 362 -0.98 -10.07 -22.85
CA ASP A 362 -1.53 -9.84 -24.20
C ASP A 362 -3.06 -9.95 -24.17
N GLU A 363 -3.61 -10.85 -23.36
CA GLU A 363 -5.07 -10.97 -23.15
C GLU A 363 -5.62 -9.73 -22.44
N LEU A 364 -4.95 -9.25 -21.39
CA LEU A 364 -5.33 -7.99 -20.71
C LEU A 364 -5.28 -6.79 -21.67
N ILE A 365 -4.23 -6.70 -22.49
CA ILE A 365 -4.10 -5.64 -23.50
C ILE A 365 -5.21 -5.74 -24.54
N ALA A 366 -5.55 -6.94 -25.00
CA ALA A 366 -6.63 -7.16 -25.95
C ALA A 366 -7.98 -6.72 -25.38
N ASP A 367 -8.26 -7.06 -24.11
CA ASP A 367 -9.50 -6.68 -23.42
C ASP A 367 -9.58 -5.15 -23.20
N LEU A 368 -8.51 -4.53 -22.72
CA LEU A 368 -8.44 -3.07 -22.59
C LEU A 368 -8.61 -2.37 -23.94
N ASN A 369 -7.96 -2.88 -24.98
CA ASN A 369 -8.02 -2.29 -26.32
C ASN A 369 -9.43 -2.37 -26.94
N GLN A 370 -10.14 -3.49 -26.78
CA GLN A 370 -11.51 -3.59 -27.28
C GLN A 370 -12.44 -2.63 -26.52
N ALA A 371 -12.30 -2.53 -25.19
CA ALA A 371 -13.08 -1.63 -24.37
C ALA A 371 -12.80 -0.13 -24.67
N LEU A 372 -11.57 0.22 -25.04
CA LEU A 372 -11.18 1.58 -25.40
C LEU A 372 -11.54 1.98 -26.84
N LYS A 373 -11.68 1.03 -27.77
CA LYS A 373 -11.96 1.31 -29.19
C LYS A 373 -13.36 1.86 -29.47
N GLU A 374 -14.36 1.40 -28.77
CA GLU A 374 -15.74 1.83 -28.96
C GLU A 374 -15.98 3.30 -28.55
N GLY A 375 -15.09 3.88 -27.72
CA GLY A 375 -15.12 5.31 -27.34
C GLY A 375 -14.57 6.27 -28.38
N SER A 376 -13.84 5.79 -29.37
CA SER A 376 -13.15 6.65 -30.34
C SER A 376 -13.96 7.00 -31.61
N TYR A 377 -15.16 6.44 -31.83
CA TYR A 377 -15.83 6.49 -33.16
C TYR A 377 -17.30 6.92 -33.19
N GLU A 378 -17.96 7.23 -32.11
CA GLU A 378 -19.25 7.93 -32.22
C GLU A 378 -19.04 9.45 -32.22
N SER A 379 -18.65 9.99 -33.38
CA SER A 379 -18.85 11.42 -33.66
C SER A 379 -20.35 11.71 -33.58
N THR A 380 -20.69 12.88 -33.02
CA THR A 380 -22.05 13.40 -32.76
C THR A 380 -23.02 13.29 -33.94
N THR A 381 -22.57 12.93 -35.11
CA THR A 381 -23.33 12.80 -36.37
C THR A 381 -24.16 11.51 -36.48
N GLU A 382 -23.68 10.39 -35.91
CA GLU A 382 -24.43 9.12 -36.02
C GLU A 382 -25.57 8.98 -35.01
N ARG A 383 -25.51 9.72 -33.90
CA ARG A 383 -26.60 9.74 -32.89
C ARG A 383 -27.88 10.35 -33.44
N THR A 384 -27.78 11.33 -34.34
CA THR A 384 -28.93 12.04 -34.90
C THR A 384 -29.66 11.16 -35.92
N GLU A 385 -28.97 10.33 -36.69
CA GLU A 385 -29.63 9.50 -37.73
C GLU A 385 -30.32 8.25 -37.15
N LYS A 386 -29.77 7.61 -36.09
CA LYS A 386 -30.43 6.45 -35.45
C LYS A 386 -31.67 6.83 -34.60
N GLN A 387 -31.76 8.07 -34.15
CA GLN A 387 -32.91 8.56 -33.39
C GLN A 387 -34.11 8.94 -34.30
N TYR A 388 -33.86 9.26 -35.59
CA TYR A 388 -34.90 9.56 -36.59
C TYR A 388 -35.36 8.36 -37.42
N SER A 389 -34.63 7.23 -37.40
CA SER A 389 -35.03 6.01 -38.11
C SER A 389 -35.92 5.05 -37.32
N ARG A 390 -36.25 5.41 -36.04
CA ARG A 390 -37.09 4.61 -35.13
C ARG A 390 -38.37 5.35 -34.70
N ARG A 391 -38.84 6.33 -35.52
CA ARG A 391 -40.16 6.91 -35.37
C ARG A 391 -41.01 6.61 -36.62
#